data_bf35a2746c6c6ef5602388fbaf4f8f9d
#
_entry.id   bf35a2746c6c6ef5602388fbaf4f8f9d
#
_cell.length_a   1.000
_cell.length_b   1.000
_cell.length_c   1.000
_cell.angle_alpha   90.00
_cell.angle_beta   90.00
_cell.angle_gamma   90.00
#
_symmetry.space_group_name_H-M   'P 1'
#
loop_
_entity.id
_entity.type
_entity.pdbx_description
1 polymer ?
#
loop_
_entity_poly.entity_id
_entity_poly.type
_entity_poly.pdbx_seq_one_letter_code
_entity_poly.pdbx_strand_id
1 'polypeptide(L)'
;MSIGSQIAERRKQLGMTQQLLAEKMDVSFQAVSSWERDEFLPDTSKLKTLAAALKTSVSYLMEEQTVPGIQWELHDAMFSVDNMLRRVRMYAQAKKMTQTQKAIRIMLKYHDGAVRKSNNGAAVPYVIHPLMMACHAFALGIDSDVLIAAILLHDVVEDTEAALETLDVSDEIKQVVDLVTFEELSGMSREESYEIYYKKIGQNKIASMVKLLDRCNNVSTMATGFQPEKMARYIVETEEYVLPLIEKVKHEYDEYYDAAFLLKYHLLSVMESLKRTL
;
A
#
# COMPACT_ATOMS: atom_id res chain seq x y z
N MET A 1 11.07 9.86 -15.94
CA MET A 1 11.72 11.01 -16.65
C MET A 1 11.69 12.20 -15.72
N SER A 2 12.72 13.03 -15.75
CA SER A 2 12.73 14.27 -14.96
C SER A 2 11.74 15.30 -15.52
N ILE A 3 11.38 16.30 -14.73
CA ILE A 3 10.50 17.40 -15.16
C ILE A 3 11.09 18.14 -16.38
N GLY A 4 12.41 18.32 -16.42
CA GLY A 4 13.07 18.96 -17.56
C GLY A 4 12.98 18.14 -18.84
N SER A 5 13.16 16.82 -18.75
CA SER A 5 13.00 15.94 -19.90
C SER A 5 11.56 15.92 -20.43
N GLN A 6 10.56 16.00 -19.56
CA GLN A 6 9.13 16.08 -19.94
C GLN A 6 8.80 17.42 -20.64
N ILE A 7 9.34 18.53 -20.13
CA ILE A 7 9.19 19.84 -20.76
C ILE A 7 9.79 19.78 -22.19
N ALA A 8 11.01 19.27 -22.33
CA ALA A 8 11.71 19.17 -23.60
C ALA A 8 10.97 18.27 -24.60
N GLU A 9 10.49 17.11 -24.16
CA GLU A 9 9.74 16.17 -24.98
C GLU A 9 8.43 16.79 -25.48
N ARG A 10 7.64 17.31 -24.54
CA ARG A 10 6.32 17.89 -24.89
C ARG A 10 6.44 19.09 -25.80
N ARG A 11 7.44 19.97 -25.56
CA ARG A 11 7.76 21.08 -26.45
C ARG A 11 8.08 20.58 -27.85
N LYS A 12 8.94 19.57 -28.01
CA LYS A 12 9.31 18.97 -29.29
C LYS A 12 8.11 18.37 -30.02
N GLN A 13 7.24 17.63 -29.29
CA GLN A 13 6.00 17.06 -29.85
C GLN A 13 5.08 18.14 -30.44
N LEU A 14 5.09 19.34 -29.85
CA LEU A 14 4.32 20.48 -30.34
C LEU A 14 5.05 21.28 -31.41
N GLY A 15 6.23 20.86 -31.85
CA GLY A 15 7.03 21.56 -32.86
C GLY A 15 7.55 22.93 -32.41
N MET A 16 7.62 23.18 -31.10
CA MET A 16 8.08 24.47 -30.57
C MET A 16 9.60 24.50 -30.36
N THR A 17 10.22 25.67 -30.61
CA THR A 17 11.60 25.92 -30.15
C THR A 17 11.62 26.33 -28.67
N GLN A 18 12.78 26.23 -28.02
CA GLN A 18 12.95 26.75 -26.64
C GLN A 18 12.64 28.25 -26.58
N GLN A 19 13.02 29.00 -27.62
CA GLN A 19 12.75 30.43 -27.75
C GLN A 19 11.24 30.70 -27.77
N LEU A 20 10.48 29.96 -28.57
CA LEU A 20 9.04 30.12 -28.67
C LEU A 20 8.32 29.77 -27.34
N LEU A 21 8.81 28.76 -26.63
CA LEU A 21 8.29 28.44 -25.29
C LEU A 21 8.61 29.56 -24.29
N ALA A 22 9.83 30.12 -24.33
CA ALA A 22 10.24 31.21 -23.46
C ALA A 22 9.35 32.46 -23.69
N GLU A 23 9.06 32.82 -24.94
CA GLU A 23 8.13 33.90 -25.28
C GLU A 23 6.71 33.67 -24.75
N LYS A 24 6.18 32.44 -24.88
CA LYS A 24 4.85 32.08 -24.35
C LYS A 24 4.78 32.11 -22.81
N MET A 25 5.90 31.92 -22.16
CA MET A 25 6.02 31.88 -20.70
C MET A 25 6.44 33.20 -20.08
N ASP A 26 6.74 34.21 -20.90
CA ASP A 26 7.33 35.48 -20.47
C ASP A 26 8.56 35.27 -19.59
N VAL A 27 9.49 34.47 -20.09
CA VAL A 27 10.77 34.15 -19.41
C VAL A 27 11.91 34.21 -20.43
N SER A 28 13.15 34.17 -19.93
CA SER A 28 14.33 34.13 -20.81
C SER A 28 14.48 32.74 -21.47
N PHE A 29 15.13 32.69 -22.61
CA PHE A 29 15.55 31.44 -23.26
C PHE A 29 16.41 30.59 -22.29
N GLN A 30 17.31 31.23 -21.53
CA GLN A 30 18.17 30.56 -20.58
C GLN A 30 17.35 29.84 -19.48
N ALA A 31 16.23 30.43 -19.03
CA ALA A 31 15.34 29.79 -18.07
C ALA A 31 14.76 28.48 -18.60
N VAL A 32 14.20 28.50 -19.82
CA VAL A 32 13.67 27.28 -20.46
C VAL A 32 14.77 26.26 -20.68
N SER A 33 15.95 26.70 -21.16
CA SER A 33 17.09 25.82 -21.37
C SER A 33 17.58 25.16 -20.08
N SER A 34 17.63 25.89 -18.96
CA SER A 34 18.03 25.34 -17.67
C SER A 34 16.98 24.41 -17.08
N TRP A 35 15.67 24.69 -17.30
CA TRP A 35 14.61 23.76 -16.93
C TRP A 35 14.74 22.41 -17.67
N GLU A 36 14.95 22.45 -19.00
CA GLU A 36 15.08 21.24 -19.81
C GLU A 36 16.34 20.40 -19.49
N ARG A 37 17.36 21.01 -18.86
CA ARG A 37 18.56 20.31 -18.37
C ARG A 37 18.51 19.93 -16.91
N ASP A 38 17.35 20.19 -16.22
CA ASP A 38 17.17 19.97 -14.78
C ASP A 38 18.18 20.71 -13.89
N GLU A 39 18.78 21.80 -14.39
CA GLU A 39 19.66 22.65 -13.60
C GLU A 39 18.88 23.49 -12.57
N PHE A 40 17.68 23.92 -12.96
CA PHE A 40 16.72 24.61 -12.11
C PHE A 40 15.32 24.12 -12.42
N LEU A 41 14.44 24.11 -11.42
CA LEU A 41 13.02 23.81 -11.61
C LEU A 41 12.24 25.09 -11.93
N PRO A 42 11.16 25.00 -12.75
CA PRO A 42 10.21 26.09 -12.89
C PRO A 42 9.61 26.45 -11.53
N ASP A 43 9.44 27.74 -11.26
CA ASP A 43 8.72 28.21 -10.09
C ASP A 43 7.30 27.64 -10.06
N THR A 44 6.80 27.25 -8.88
CA THR A 44 5.47 26.66 -8.71
C THR A 44 4.36 27.56 -9.23
N SER A 45 4.53 28.89 -9.17
CA SER A 45 3.60 29.89 -9.74
C SER A 45 3.50 29.80 -11.26
N LYS A 46 4.56 29.34 -11.93
CA LYS A 46 4.65 29.23 -13.41
C LYS A 46 4.19 27.87 -13.95
N LEU A 47 4.02 26.84 -13.09
CA LEU A 47 3.68 25.50 -13.54
C LEU A 47 2.33 25.43 -14.29
N LYS A 48 1.32 26.18 -13.85
CA LYS A 48 0.02 26.23 -14.55
C LYS A 48 0.14 26.83 -15.95
N THR A 49 0.88 27.93 -16.08
CA THR A 49 1.13 28.59 -17.37
C THR A 49 1.96 27.71 -18.29
N LEU A 50 2.98 27.03 -17.74
CA LEU A 50 3.83 26.09 -18.46
C LEU A 50 3.00 24.89 -18.99
N ALA A 51 2.17 24.29 -18.14
CA ALA A 51 1.29 23.21 -18.55
C ALA A 51 0.33 23.64 -19.67
N ALA A 52 -0.27 24.83 -19.56
CA ALA A 52 -1.12 25.38 -20.61
C ALA A 52 -0.35 25.63 -21.91
N ALA A 53 0.84 26.23 -21.86
CA ALA A 53 1.70 26.46 -23.01
C ALA A 53 2.10 25.18 -23.73
N LEU A 54 2.31 24.10 -22.96
CA LEU A 54 2.66 22.77 -23.44
C LEU A 54 1.43 21.89 -23.74
N LYS A 55 0.21 22.42 -23.63
CA LYS A 55 -1.06 21.71 -23.83
C LYS A 55 -1.12 20.39 -23.05
N THR A 56 -0.77 20.45 -21.78
CA THR A 56 -0.73 19.32 -20.85
C THR A 56 -1.25 19.72 -19.47
N SER A 57 -1.24 18.80 -18.51
CA SER A 57 -1.58 19.09 -17.10
C SER A 57 -0.33 19.35 -16.26
N VAL A 58 -0.51 20.06 -15.13
CA VAL A 58 0.58 20.19 -14.13
C VAL A 58 0.97 18.82 -13.60
N SER A 59 -0.01 17.92 -13.38
CA SER A 59 0.25 16.55 -12.96
C SER A 59 1.17 15.83 -13.94
N TYR A 60 0.93 15.94 -15.26
CA TYR A 60 1.81 15.34 -16.26
C TYR A 60 3.26 15.83 -16.16
N LEU A 61 3.48 17.14 -15.94
CA LEU A 61 4.81 17.71 -15.81
C LEU A 61 5.51 17.33 -14.49
N MET A 62 4.73 16.99 -13.47
CA MET A 62 5.22 16.63 -12.14
C MET A 62 5.31 15.12 -11.94
N GLU A 63 4.72 14.34 -12.85
CA GLU A 63 4.81 12.88 -12.79
C GLU A 63 6.17 12.41 -13.32
N GLU A 64 6.88 11.63 -12.53
CA GLU A 64 7.91 10.77 -13.07
C GLU A 64 7.23 9.78 -14.03
N GLN A 65 7.32 10.03 -15.34
CA GLN A 65 6.80 9.07 -16.30
C GLN A 65 7.61 7.78 -16.20
N THR A 66 6.98 6.77 -15.67
CA THR A 66 7.41 5.40 -15.89
C THR A 66 7.37 5.10 -17.40
N VAL A 67 8.40 4.47 -17.89
CA VAL A 67 8.67 4.20 -19.32
C VAL A 67 7.48 3.52 -20.02
N PRO A 68 7.08 3.92 -21.26
CA PRO A 68 6.00 3.26 -22.00
C PRO A 68 6.31 1.77 -22.22
N GLY A 69 5.42 0.90 -21.81
CA GLY A 69 5.57 -0.57 -21.84
C GLY A 69 5.61 -1.19 -20.47
N ILE A 70 5.50 -0.40 -19.42
CA ILE A 70 5.48 -0.89 -18.06
C ILE A 70 4.07 -1.26 -17.66
N GLN A 71 4.05 -2.47 -17.26
CA GLN A 71 3.13 -3.11 -16.37
C GLN A 71 2.52 -2.13 -15.40
N TRP A 72 1.19 -2.18 -15.33
CA TRP A 72 0.39 -1.58 -14.29
C TRP A 72 0.82 -2.18 -12.94
N GLU A 73 1.84 -1.60 -12.34
CA GLU A 73 2.18 -1.93 -10.98
C GLU A 73 1.18 -1.21 -10.08
N LEU A 74 0.64 -1.94 -9.11
CA LEU A 74 -0.12 -1.37 -7.98
C LEU A 74 0.69 -0.29 -7.21
N HIS A 75 1.89 0.01 -7.69
CA HIS A 75 2.88 0.91 -7.11
C HIS A 75 3.07 2.19 -7.92
N ASP A 76 2.00 2.67 -8.55
CA ASP A 76 2.00 4.00 -9.16
C ASP A 76 2.22 5.10 -8.11
N ALA A 77 2.29 6.35 -8.54
CA ALA A 77 2.54 7.48 -7.64
C ALA A 77 1.54 7.59 -6.47
N MET A 78 0.32 7.06 -6.62
CA MET A 78 -0.70 7.07 -5.57
C MET A 78 -0.36 6.06 -4.45
N PHE A 79 0.19 4.91 -4.82
CA PHE A 79 0.60 3.84 -3.90
C PHE A 79 2.11 3.86 -3.59
N SER A 80 2.81 4.96 -3.88
CA SER A 80 4.21 5.10 -3.48
C SER A 80 4.36 5.08 -1.96
N VAL A 81 5.47 4.52 -1.48
CA VAL A 81 5.81 4.47 -0.04
C VAL A 81 5.69 5.84 0.59
N ASP A 82 6.25 6.88 -0.06
CA ASP A 82 6.27 8.24 0.48
C ASP A 82 4.87 8.83 0.63
N ASN A 83 3.99 8.64 -0.35
CA ASN A 83 2.63 9.15 -0.31
C ASN A 83 1.79 8.44 0.75
N MET A 84 1.87 7.11 0.84
CA MET A 84 1.17 6.33 1.85
C MET A 84 1.69 6.61 3.25
N LEU A 85 3.00 6.64 3.43
CA LEU A 85 3.62 6.96 4.72
C LEU A 85 3.26 8.37 5.18
N ARG A 86 3.27 9.35 4.27
CA ARG A 86 2.81 10.72 4.56
C ARG A 86 1.34 10.72 5.00
N ARG A 87 0.46 10.02 4.27
CA ARG A 87 -0.96 9.90 4.62
C ARG A 87 -1.15 9.32 6.01
N VAL A 88 -0.50 8.18 6.31
CA VAL A 88 -0.61 7.52 7.63
C VAL A 88 -0.09 8.42 8.74
N ARG A 89 1.06 9.08 8.54
CA ARG A 89 1.62 10.04 9.52
C ARG A 89 0.70 11.22 9.79
N MET A 90 0.19 11.85 8.73
CA MET A 90 -0.71 13.01 8.86
C MET A 90 -2.00 12.62 9.58
N TYR A 91 -2.57 11.47 9.25
CA TYR A 91 -3.78 10.97 9.90
C TYR A 91 -3.52 10.67 11.38
N ALA A 92 -2.45 9.95 11.68
CA ALA A 92 -2.06 9.62 13.05
C ALA A 92 -1.77 10.89 13.89
N GLN A 93 -1.18 11.91 13.29
CA GLN A 93 -0.93 13.18 13.97
C GLN A 93 -2.24 13.95 14.22
N ALA A 94 -3.09 14.10 13.22
CA ALA A 94 -4.36 14.81 13.32
C ALA A 94 -5.31 14.19 14.37
N LYS A 95 -5.33 12.86 14.44
CA LYS A 95 -6.16 12.09 15.39
C LYS A 95 -5.47 11.79 16.73
N LYS A 96 -4.22 12.28 16.93
CA LYS A 96 -3.41 12.02 18.14
C LYS A 96 -3.20 10.54 18.43
N MET A 97 -3.04 9.72 17.39
CA MET A 97 -2.84 8.27 17.47
C MET A 97 -1.39 7.96 17.88
N THR A 98 -1.14 7.90 19.18
CA THR A 98 0.23 7.79 19.73
C THR A 98 0.84 6.41 19.49
N GLN A 99 0.04 5.35 19.53
CA GLN A 99 0.50 3.99 19.27
C GLN A 99 0.84 3.81 17.78
N THR A 100 0.02 4.31 16.88
CA THR A 100 0.30 4.33 15.43
C THR A 100 1.61 5.06 15.12
N GLN A 101 1.89 6.20 15.77
CA GLN A 101 3.15 6.92 15.58
C GLN A 101 4.37 6.12 16.05
N LYS A 102 4.24 5.33 17.12
CA LYS A 102 5.28 4.38 17.57
C LYS A 102 5.43 3.23 16.57
N ALA A 103 4.31 2.63 16.15
CA ALA A 103 4.29 1.53 15.20
C ALA A 103 4.95 1.89 13.86
N ILE A 104 4.73 3.11 13.34
CA ILE A 104 5.42 3.60 12.13
C ILE A 104 6.95 3.52 12.30
N ARG A 105 7.49 3.97 13.43
CA ARG A 105 8.95 3.94 13.68
C ARG A 105 9.50 2.52 13.77
N ILE A 106 8.75 1.64 14.45
CA ILE A 106 9.10 0.23 14.61
C ILE A 106 9.08 -0.47 13.24
N MET A 107 8.00 -0.34 12.48
CA MET A 107 7.85 -0.90 11.13
C MET A 107 9.02 -0.47 10.22
N LEU A 108 9.31 0.83 10.15
CA LEU A 108 10.39 1.35 9.32
C LEU A 108 11.77 0.84 9.75
N LYS A 109 12.00 0.65 11.07
CA LYS A 109 13.26 0.13 11.60
C LYS A 109 13.47 -1.33 11.22
N TYR A 110 12.47 -2.17 11.44
CA TYR A 110 12.63 -3.63 11.27
C TYR A 110 12.49 -4.11 9.82
N HIS A 111 11.78 -3.37 8.98
CA HIS A 111 11.69 -3.65 7.54
C HIS A 111 12.64 -2.79 6.69
N ASP A 112 13.65 -2.15 7.28
CA ASP A 112 14.63 -1.39 6.53
C ASP A 112 15.38 -2.28 5.53
N GLY A 113 15.38 -1.90 4.25
CA GLY A 113 15.97 -2.68 3.17
C GLY A 113 15.23 -3.98 2.81
N ALA A 114 14.18 -4.37 3.53
CA ALA A 114 13.38 -5.55 3.19
C ALA A 114 12.57 -5.32 1.92
N VAL A 115 12.51 -6.35 1.05
CA VAL A 115 11.78 -6.30 -0.22
C VAL A 115 10.84 -7.48 -0.37
N ARG A 116 9.68 -7.25 -0.97
CA ARG A 116 8.77 -8.30 -1.42
C ARG A 116 9.25 -8.84 -2.78
N LYS A 117 9.15 -10.16 -2.95
CA LYS A 117 9.43 -10.79 -4.24
C LYS A 117 8.28 -10.46 -5.21
N SER A 118 8.64 -9.96 -6.40
CA SER A 118 7.72 -9.77 -7.51
C SER A 118 8.12 -10.68 -8.67
N ASN A 119 7.14 -11.24 -9.41
CA ASN A 119 7.39 -12.11 -10.55
C ASN A 119 8.07 -11.39 -11.73
N ASN A 120 7.99 -10.07 -11.77
CA ASN A 120 8.62 -9.24 -12.82
C ASN A 120 10.03 -8.75 -12.47
N GLY A 121 10.58 -9.20 -11.33
CA GLY A 121 11.94 -8.85 -10.89
C GLY A 121 12.10 -7.46 -10.28
N ALA A 122 11.02 -6.68 -10.15
CA ALA A 122 11.07 -5.39 -9.45
C ALA A 122 11.19 -5.62 -7.93
N ALA A 123 12.14 -4.92 -7.30
CA ALA A 123 12.29 -4.92 -5.85
C ALA A 123 11.26 -3.96 -5.24
N VAL A 124 10.24 -4.50 -4.59
CA VAL A 124 9.18 -3.71 -3.95
C VAL A 124 9.47 -3.62 -2.45
N PRO A 125 9.64 -2.41 -1.86
CA PRO A 125 9.87 -2.26 -0.43
C PRO A 125 8.76 -2.94 0.39
N TYR A 126 9.14 -3.74 1.39
CA TYR A 126 8.18 -4.52 2.18
C TYR A 126 7.13 -3.64 2.86
N VAL A 127 7.52 -2.45 3.33
CA VAL A 127 6.65 -1.50 4.02
C VAL A 127 5.41 -1.04 3.22
N ILE A 128 5.40 -1.25 1.89
CA ILE A 128 4.22 -0.99 1.06
C ILE A 128 3.01 -1.75 1.57
N HIS A 129 3.17 -3.03 1.95
CA HIS A 129 2.07 -3.87 2.39
C HIS A 129 1.34 -3.32 3.62
N PRO A 130 1.97 -3.15 4.78
CA PRO A 130 1.30 -2.60 5.95
C PRO A 130 0.81 -1.15 5.74
N LEU A 131 1.49 -0.35 4.91
CA LEU A 131 1.02 1.00 4.57
C LEU A 131 -0.24 0.98 3.71
N MET A 132 -0.35 0.09 2.72
CA MET A 132 -1.56 -0.11 1.93
C MET A 132 -2.73 -0.55 2.80
N MET A 133 -2.50 -1.50 3.71
CA MET A 133 -3.51 -1.97 4.65
C MET A 133 -4.01 -0.82 5.56
N ALA A 134 -3.12 0.00 6.10
CA ALA A 134 -3.48 1.16 6.92
C ALA A 134 -4.28 2.20 6.11
N CYS A 135 -3.86 2.49 4.88
CA CYS A 135 -4.60 3.37 3.98
C CYS A 135 -5.98 2.81 3.61
N HIS A 136 -6.10 1.49 3.44
CA HIS A 136 -7.36 0.81 3.18
C HIS A 136 -8.28 0.89 4.41
N ALA A 137 -7.77 0.64 5.61
CA ALA A 137 -8.52 0.81 6.85
C ALA A 137 -9.09 2.23 6.99
N PHE A 138 -8.29 3.26 6.73
CA PHE A 138 -8.78 4.65 6.73
C PHE A 138 -9.86 4.91 5.68
N ALA A 139 -9.75 4.31 4.49
CA ALA A 139 -10.77 4.43 3.45
C ALA A 139 -12.11 3.76 3.84
N LEU A 140 -12.05 2.73 4.68
CA LEU A 140 -13.21 2.06 5.26
C LEU A 140 -13.75 2.77 6.53
N GLY A 141 -13.22 3.94 6.89
CA GLY A 141 -13.63 4.70 8.07
C GLY A 141 -13.08 4.16 9.39
N ILE A 142 -12.13 3.22 9.35
CA ILE A 142 -11.54 2.63 10.54
C ILE A 142 -10.35 3.50 10.98
N ASP A 143 -10.45 4.12 12.16
CA ASP A 143 -9.45 5.05 12.72
C ASP A 143 -9.06 4.73 14.17
N SER A 144 -9.16 3.47 14.58
CA SER A 144 -8.68 2.99 15.88
C SER A 144 -7.16 3.01 15.96
N ASP A 145 -6.59 3.69 16.96
CA ASP A 145 -5.12 3.77 17.17
C ASP A 145 -4.49 2.38 17.36
N VAL A 146 -5.17 1.50 18.12
CA VAL A 146 -4.73 0.12 18.34
C VAL A 146 -4.76 -0.70 17.06
N LEU A 147 -5.85 -0.61 16.28
CA LEU A 147 -6.00 -1.38 15.06
C LEU A 147 -4.98 -0.95 13.99
N ILE A 148 -4.80 0.35 13.78
CA ILE A 148 -3.83 0.84 12.80
C ILE A 148 -2.39 0.50 13.23
N ALA A 149 -2.07 0.61 14.52
CA ALA A 149 -0.76 0.20 15.03
C ALA A 149 -0.52 -1.31 14.83
N ALA A 150 -1.52 -2.14 15.12
CA ALA A 150 -1.44 -3.58 14.89
C ALA A 150 -1.27 -3.93 13.39
N ILE A 151 -1.97 -3.23 12.48
CA ILE A 151 -1.77 -3.35 11.02
C ILE A 151 -0.30 -3.08 10.64
N LEU A 152 0.29 -2.01 11.18
CA LEU A 152 1.67 -1.66 10.84
C LEU A 152 2.71 -2.64 11.37
N LEU A 153 2.35 -3.44 12.39
CA LEU A 153 3.25 -4.35 13.08
C LEU A 153 2.95 -5.84 12.86
N HIS A 154 1.89 -6.21 12.14
CA HIS A 154 1.38 -7.57 12.08
C HIS A 154 2.41 -8.61 11.60
N ASP A 155 3.30 -8.24 10.69
CA ASP A 155 4.34 -9.11 10.15
C ASP A 155 5.73 -8.85 10.79
N VAL A 156 5.87 -7.85 11.67
CA VAL A 156 7.19 -7.48 12.22
C VAL A 156 7.81 -8.62 13.01
N VAL A 157 7.02 -9.35 13.79
CA VAL A 157 7.51 -10.49 14.59
C VAL A 157 7.70 -11.74 13.73
N GLU A 158 6.82 -11.96 12.74
CA GLU A 158 6.89 -13.14 11.85
C GLU A 158 8.05 -13.06 10.87
N ASP A 159 8.31 -11.88 10.30
CA ASP A 159 9.25 -11.70 9.20
C ASP A 159 10.63 -11.13 9.62
N THR A 160 10.82 -10.75 10.88
CA THR A 160 12.07 -10.13 11.35
C THR A 160 12.58 -10.72 12.66
N GLU A 161 13.72 -10.23 13.13
CA GLU A 161 14.32 -10.60 14.42
C GLU A 161 13.66 -9.93 15.65
N ALA A 162 12.58 -9.16 15.44
CA ALA A 162 11.91 -8.45 16.51
C ALA A 162 11.23 -9.41 17.49
N ALA A 163 11.58 -9.29 18.77
CA ALA A 163 10.84 -9.99 19.82
C ALA A 163 9.64 -9.16 20.27
N LEU A 164 8.47 -9.80 20.35
CA LEU A 164 7.19 -9.15 20.67
C LEU A 164 7.26 -8.31 21.96
N GLU A 165 7.92 -8.85 22.99
CA GLU A 165 8.05 -8.22 24.30
C GLU A 165 8.83 -6.91 24.25
N THR A 166 9.74 -6.77 23.28
CA THR A 166 10.61 -5.60 23.14
C THR A 166 9.98 -4.44 22.38
N LEU A 167 8.82 -4.65 21.78
CA LEU A 167 8.12 -3.60 21.03
C LEU A 167 7.58 -2.54 22.00
N ASP A 168 7.91 -1.26 21.76
CA ASP A 168 7.43 -0.11 22.55
C ASP A 168 6.01 0.29 22.14
N VAL A 169 5.05 -0.61 22.37
CA VAL A 169 3.61 -0.40 22.15
C VAL A 169 2.82 -1.00 23.31
N SER A 170 1.51 -0.72 23.37
CA SER A 170 0.65 -1.26 24.44
C SER A 170 0.53 -2.78 24.38
N ASP A 171 0.24 -3.40 25.52
CA ASP A 171 0.04 -4.86 25.62
C ASP A 171 -1.13 -5.34 24.76
N GLU A 172 -2.17 -4.52 24.57
CA GLU A 172 -3.29 -4.81 23.67
C GLU A 172 -2.81 -4.99 22.23
N ILE A 173 -1.90 -4.12 21.74
CA ILE A 173 -1.32 -4.26 20.40
C ILE A 173 -0.46 -5.51 20.28
N LYS A 174 0.38 -5.78 21.30
CA LYS A 174 1.19 -7.01 21.35
C LYS A 174 0.31 -8.25 21.27
N GLN A 175 -0.78 -8.28 22.02
CA GLN A 175 -1.74 -9.39 21.96
C GLN A 175 -2.36 -9.56 20.57
N VAL A 176 -2.69 -8.47 19.89
CA VAL A 176 -3.23 -8.55 18.53
C VAL A 176 -2.19 -9.05 17.54
N VAL A 177 -0.95 -8.56 17.62
CA VAL A 177 0.18 -9.02 16.77
C VAL A 177 0.44 -10.51 17.00
N ASP A 178 0.48 -10.96 18.24
CA ASP A 178 0.63 -12.38 18.59
C ASP A 178 -0.49 -13.25 17.98
N LEU A 179 -1.73 -12.80 18.10
CA LEU A 179 -2.89 -13.51 17.56
C LEU A 179 -2.87 -13.64 16.02
N VAL A 180 -2.32 -12.67 15.29
CA VAL A 180 -2.26 -12.70 13.83
C VAL A 180 -1.00 -13.32 13.27
N THR A 181 0.02 -13.55 14.10
CA THR A 181 1.22 -14.33 13.76
C THR A 181 0.87 -15.81 13.69
N PHE A 182 1.09 -16.45 12.53
CA PHE A 182 0.78 -17.87 12.36
C PHE A 182 1.95 -18.75 12.78
N GLU A 183 1.67 -19.70 13.65
CA GLU A 183 2.60 -20.76 14.02
C GLU A 183 1.98 -22.14 13.74
N GLU A 184 2.72 -22.99 13.04
CA GLU A 184 2.34 -24.38 12.84
C GLU A 184 2.58 -25.15 14.16
N LEU A 185 1.50 -25.72 14.70
CA LEU A 185 1.52 -26.35 16.01
C LEU A 185 2.19 -27.73 15.94
N SER A 186 3.12 -28.00 16.88
CA SER A 186 3.85 -29.25 16.92
C SER A 186 2.92 -30.46 17.06
N GLY A 187 3.04 -31.40 16.13
CA GLY A 187 2.25 -32.65 16.13
C GLY A 187 0.86 -32.53 15.50
N MET A 188 0.53 -31.39 14.91
CA MET A 188 -0.71 -31.16 14.17
C MET A 188 -0.42 -30.94 12.68
N SER A 189 -1.42 -31.19 11.84
CA SER A 189 -1.36 -30.79 10.43
C SER A 189 -1.47 -29.26 10.32
N ARG A 190 -1.15 -28.75 9.14
CA ARG A 190 -1.30 -27.33 8.85
C ARG A 190 -2.76 -26.89 8.90
N GLU A 191 -3.66 -27.73 8.41
CA GLU A 191 -5.10 -27.51 8.44
C GLU A 191 -5.64 -27.43 9.88
N GLU A 192 -5.25 -28.36 10.74
CA GLU A 192 -5.61 -28.33 12.17
C GLU A 192 -5.06 -27.05 12.85
N SER A 193 -3.84 -26.66 12.51
CA SER A 193 -3.23 -25.41 13.00
C SER A 193 -4.01 -24.19 12.54
N TYR A 194 -4.49 -24.14 11.29
CA TYR A 194 -5.34 -23.07 10.76
C TYR A 194 -6.70 -23.00 11.45
N GLU A 195 -7.36 -24.12 11.73
CA GLU A 195 -8.63 -24.11 12.47
C GLU A 195 -8.48 -23.44 13.84
N ILE A 196 -7.42 -23.79 14.59
CA ILE A 196 -7.13 -23.19 15.88
C ILE A 196 -6.80 -21.70 15.76
N TYR A 197 -5.96 -21.35 14.79
CA TYR A 197 -5.52 -19.98 14.51
C TYR A 197 -6.71 -19.07 14.19
N TYR A 198 -7.54 -19.44 13.21
CA TYR A 198 -8.70 -18.62 12.81
C TYR A 198 -9.78 -18.58 13.91
N LYS A 199 -9.91 -19.63 14.70
CA LYS A 199 -10.80 -19.63 15.87
C LYS A 199 -10.33 -18.63 16.94
N LYS A 200 -9.03 -18.55 17.23
CA LYS A 200 -8.45 -17.57 18.17
C LYS A 200 -8.62 -16.14 17.64
N ILE A 201 -8.29 -15.87 16.37
CA ILE A 201 -8.47 -14.58 15.73
C ILE A 201 -9.91 -14.12 15.84
N GLY A 202 -10.87 -14.99 15.53
CA GLY A 202 -12.29 -14.68 15.56
C GLY A 202 -12.85 -14.31 16.93
N GLN A 203 -12.11 -14.52 18.02
CA GLN A 203 -12.48 -14.09 19.37
C GLN A 203 -12.03 -12.65 19.69
N ASN A 204 -11.20 -12.04 18.83
CA ASN A 204 -10.72 -10.68 19.01
C ASN A 204 -11.07 -9.85 17.77
N LYS A 205 -11.90 -8.82 17.98
CA LYS A 205 -12.41 -7.99 16.89
C LYS A 205 -11.31 -7.26 16.12
N ILE A 206 -10.24 -6.82 16.80
CA ILE A 206 -9.13 -6.10 16.18
C ILE A 206 -8.27 -7.07 15.36
N ALA A 207 -7.91 -8.22 15.93
CA ALA A 207 -7.17 -9.26 15.23
C ALA A 207 -7.94 -9.76 13.99
N SER A 208 -9.27 -9.94 14.10
CA SER A 208 -10.12 -10.27 12.96
C SER A 208 -9.99 -9.25 11.84
N MET A 209 -10.13 -7.96 12.13
CA MET A 209 -10.04 -6.91 11.11
C MET A 209 -8.65 -6.78 10.52
N VAL A 210 -7.58 -6.91 11.32
CA VAL A 210 -6.20 -6.95 10.81
C VAL A 210 -6.05 -8.08 9.81
N LYS A 211 -6.51 -9.30 10.16
CA LYS A 211 -6.42 -10.48 9.28
C LYS A 211 -7.25 -10.35 8.01
N LEU A 212 -8.44 -9.74 8.08
CA LEU A 212 -9.27 -9.50 6.90
C LEU A 212 -8.63 -8.48 5.95
N LEU A 213 -8.04 -7.42 6.47
CA LEU A 213 -7.32 -6.41 5.67
C LEU A 213 -6.04 -6.98 5.05
N ASP A 214 -5.28 -7.80 5.80
CA ASP A 214 -4.12 -8.53 5.30
C ASP A 214 -4.51 -9.44 4.13
N ARG A 215 -5.52 -10.30 4.33
CA ARG A 215 -5.98 -11.20 3.28
C ARG A 215 -6.47 -10.46 2.04
N CYS A 216 -7.21 -9.39 2.22
CA CYS A 216 -7.71 -8.57 1.13
C CYS A 216 -6.54 -7.93 0.33
N ASN A 217 -5.54 -7.39 1.01
CA ASN A 217 -4.36 -6.84 0.36
C ASN A 217 -3.56 -7.90 -0.39
N ASN A 218 -3.32 -9.06 0.24
CA ASN A 218 -2.58 -10.15 -0.37
C ASN A 218 -3.32 -10.74 -1.60
N VAL A 219 -4.64 -10.94 -1.53
CA VAL A 219 -5.44 -11.41 -2.68
C VAL A 219 -5.39 -10.40 -3.83
N SER A 220 -5.46 -9.10 -3.53
CA SER A 220 -5.40 -8.04 -4.55
C SER A 220 -4.06 -7.99 -5.30
N THR A 221 -2.97 -8.44 -4.65
CA THR A 221 -1.61 -8.33 -5.20
C THR A 221 -1.01 -9.68 -5.61
N MET A 222 -1.65 -10.82 -5.28
CA MET A 222 -1.05 -12.15 -5.48
C MET A 222 -0.79 -12.49 -6.95
N ALA A 223 -1.57 -11.94 -7.89
CA ALA A 223 -1.36 -12.15 -9.33
C ALA A 223 0.03 -11.69 -9.80
N THR A 224 0.62 -10.70 -9.13
CA THR A 224 1.95 -10.15 -9.48
C THR A 224 3.10 -10.84 -8.76
N GLY A 225 2.83 -11.61 -7.69
CA GLY A 225 3.88 -12.16 -6.81
C GLY A 225 3.81 -13.67 -6.56
N PHE A 226 2.67 -14.33 -6.81
CA PHE A 226 2.49 -15.75 -6.50
C PHE A 226 2.52 -16.60 -7.78
N GLN A 227 3.06 -17.82 -7.66
CA GLN A 227 2.91 -18.84 -8.69
C GLN A 227 1.47 -19.40 -8.70
N PRO A 228 0.97 -19.94 -9.82
CA PRO A 228 -0.42 -20.42 -9.96
C PRO A 228 -0.85 -21.41 -8.85
N GLU A 229 0.03 -22.34 -8.48
CA GLU A 229 -0.28 -23.33 -7.46
C GLU A 229 -0.40 -22.71 -6.06
N LYS A 230 0.40 -21.66 -5.79
CA LYS A 230 0.29 -20.90 -4.54
C LYS A 230 -0.98 -20.06 -4.52
N MET A 231 -1.36 -19.46 -5.65
CA MET A 231 -2.61 -18.71 -5.78
C MET A 231 -3.82 -19.61 -5.53
N ALA A 232 -3.85 -20.80 -6.15
CA ALA A 232 -4.94 -21.76 -5.97
C ALA A 232 -5.11 -22.14 -4.48
N ARG A 233 -4.03 -22.52 -3.80
CA ARG A 233 -4.06 -22.81 -2.36
C ARG A 233 -4.54 -21.63 -1.51
N TYR A 234 -4.09 -20.42 -1.87
CA TYR A 234 -4.46 -19.21 -1.15
C TYR A 234 -5.94 -18.85 -1.31
N ILE A 235 -6.52 -19.16 -2.47
CA ILE A 235 -7.96 -19.02 -2.73
C ILE A 235 -8.74 -20.01 -1.85
N VAL A 236 -8.34 -21.29 -1.84
CA VAL A 236 -9.00 -22.33 -1.01
C VAL A 236 -8.95 -21.93 0.46
N GLU A 237 -7.80 -21.56 0.99
CA GLU A 237 -7.64 -21.07 2.37
C GLU A 237 -8.55 -19.87 2.66
N THR A 238 -8.67 -18.94 1.71
CA THR A 238 -9.57 -17.79 1.85
C THR A 238 -11.03 -18.20 1.94
N GLU A 239 -11.46 -19.16 1.13
CA GLU A 239 -12.82 -19.67 1.15
C GLU A 239 -13.15 -20.46 2.42
N GLU A 240 -12.22 -21.29 2.90
CA GLU A 240 -12.42 -22.16 4.06
C GLU A 240 -12.37 -21.41 5.40
N TYR A 241 -11.49 -20.42 5.53
CA TYR A 241 -11.25 -19.79 6.85
C TYR A 241 -11.61 -18.30 6.88
N VAL A 242 -11.32 -17.56 5.82
CA VAL A 242 -11.47 -16.10 5.85
C VAL A 242 -12.90 -15.67 5.57
N LEU A 243 -13.60 -16.30 4.62
CA LEU A 243 -15.01 -15.96 4.38
C LEU A 243 -15.89 -16.26 5.60
N PRO A 244 -15.73 -17.38 6.32
CA PRO A 244 -16.42 -17.60 7.61
C PRO A 244 -16.05 -16.55 8.68
N LEU A 245 -14.77 -16.14 8.76
CA LEU A 245 -14.35 -15.07 9.66
C LEU A 245 -15.06 -13.74 9.35
N ILE A 246 -15.24 -13.41 8.05
CA ILE A 246 -15.99 -12.20 7.64
C ILE A 246 -17.44 -12.28 8.13
N GLU A 247 -18.10 -13.42 7.94
CA GLU A 247 -19.49 -13.57 8.41
C GLU A 247 -19.58 -13.42 9.94
N LYS A 248 -18.62 -14.00 10.66
CA LYS A 248 -18.54 -13.81 12.12
C LYS A 248 -18.39 -12.33 12.49
N VAL A 249 -17.46 -11.61 11.84
CA VAL A 249 -17.26 -10.16 12.08
C VAL A 249 -18.54 -9.37 11.83
N LYS A 250 -19.25 -9.64 10.73
CA LYS A 250 -20.53 -8.99 10.41
C LYS A 250 -21.63 -9.24 11.45
N HIS A 251 -21.62 -10.39 12.09
CA HIS A 251 -22.64 -10.78 13.06
C HIS A 251 -22.32 -10.35 14.50
N GLU A 252 -21.06 -10.26 14.85
CA GLU A 252 -20.66 -10.04 16.24
C GLU A 252 -20.11 -8.64 16.51
N TYR A 253 -19.71 -7.89 15.46
CA TYR A 253 -19.03 -6.59 15.60
C TYR A 253 -19.68 -5.54 14.70
N ASP A 254 -20.81 -4.98 15.13
CA ASP A 254 -21.64 -4.05 14.37
C ASP A 254 -20.84 -2.87 13.77
N GLU A 255 -19.85 -2.37 14.50
CA GLU A 255 -18.98 -1.27 14.04
C GLU A 255 -18.15 -1.61 12.80
N TYR A 256 -17.97 -2.89 12.48
CA TYR A 256 -17.22 -3.34 11.32
C TYR A 256 -18.08 -3.96 10.21
N TYR A 257 -19.42 -3.92 10.36
CA TYR A 257 -20.32 -4.56 9.40
C TYR A 257 -20.09 -4.08 7.96
N ASP A 258 -20.09 -2.77 7.72
CA ASP A 258 -19.92 -2.19 6.38
C ASP A 258 -18.52 -2.47 5.81
N ALA A 259 -17.49 -2.37 6.66
CA ALA A 259 -16.12 -2.69 6.27
C ALA A 259 -15.99 -4.17 5.88
N ALA A 260 -16.52 -5.08 6.69
CA ALA A 260 -16.50 -6.51 6.41
C ALA A 260 -17.29 -6.88 5.15
N PHE A 261 -18.44 -6.21 4.91
CA PHE A 261 -19.20 -6.36 3.66
C PHE A 261 -18.37 -5.96 2.44
N LEU A 262 -17.73 -4.81 2.46
CA LEU A 262 -16.90 -4.33 1.35
C LEU A 262 -15.67 -5.22 1.13
N LEU A 263 -15.01 -5.69 2.19
CA LEU A 263 -13.90 -6.63 2.11
C LEU A 263 -14.33 -7.97 1.50
N LYS A 264 -15.51 -8.50 1.88
CA LYS A 264 -16.07 -9.70 1.27
C LYS A 264 -16.31 -9.52 -0.22
N TYR A 265 -16.99 -8.43 -0.60
CA TYR A 265 -17.25 -8.12 -2.00
C TYR A 265 -15.96 -8.05 -2.81
N HIS A 266 -14.94 -7.35 -2.29
CA HIS A 266 -13.64 -7.21 -2.93
C HIS A 266 -12.95 -8.58 -3.10
N LEU A 267 -12.86 -9.38 -2.04
CA LEU A 267 -12.25 -10.71 -2.07
C LEU A 267 -12.92 -11.60 -3.11
N LEU A 268 -14.25 -11.70 -3.09
CA LEU A 268 -14.99 -12.53 -4.04
C LEU A 268 -14.77 -12.05 -5.48
N SER A 269 -14.82 -10.75 -5.73
CA SER A 269 -14.64 -10.17 -7.08
C SER A 269 -13.26 -10.50 -7.66
N VAL A 270 -12.20 -10.37 -6.85
CA VAL A 270 -10.84 -10.67 -7.30
C VAL A 270 -10.63 -12.16 -7.47
N MET A 271 -11.04 -12.98 -6.50
CA MET A 271 -10.89 -14.44 -6.57
C MET A 271 -11.63 -15.05 -7.74
N GLU A 272 -12.88 -14.62 -8.02
CA GLU A 272 -13.62 -15.11 -9.19
C GLU A 272 -12.95 -14.74 -10.52
N SER A 273 -12.31 -13.60 -10.59
CA SER A 273 -11.52 -13.21 -11.77
C SER A 273 -10.27 -14.08 -11.93
N LEU A 274 -9.57 -14.35 -10.84
CA LEU A 274 -8.34 -15.17 -10.85
C LEU A 274 -8.62 -16.64 -11.11
N LYS A 275 -9.69 -17.21 -10.56
CA LYS A 275 -10.11 -18.61 -10.84
C LYS A 275 -10.33 -18.90 -12.31
N ARG A 276 -10.69 -17.90 -13.11
CA ARG A 276 -10.88 -18.06 -14.56
C ARG A 276 -9.56 -18.08 -15.34
N THR A 277 -8.47 -17.69 -14.70
CA THR A 277 -7.14 -17.62 -15.34
C THR A 277 -6.18 -18.68 -14.82
N LEU A 278 -6.53 -19.37 -13.73
CA LEU A 278 -5.83 -20.52 -13.18
C LEU A 278 -6.31 -21.81 -13.84
#